data_665ff0615d93c48bf87b61aef7ec5986
#
_entry.id   665ff0615d93c48bf87b61aef7ec5986
#
_cell.length_a   1.000
_cell.length_b   1.000
_cell.length_c   1.000
_cell.angle_alpha   90.00
_cell.angle_beta   90.00
_cell.angle_gamma   90.00
#
_symmetry.space_group_name_H-M   'P 1'
#
loop_
_entity.id
_entity.type
_entity.pdbx_description
1 polymer ?
#
loop_
_entity_poly.entity_id
_entity_poly.type
_entity_poly.pdbx_seq_one_letter_code
_entity_poly.pdbx_strand_id
1 'polypeptide(L)'
;MSTKIKDVDFIIYGGGITADIISIILDSENKQYCIVEENAKKQLENSPRSLALSQSSMNLLTYYGISFPFQEINEMRVFESGLDGKKSKGELIFNNNEILGYVVKYNDIQKAILKKKKPQKIKLRTLNVLNVEFNNLSLKVTMSDGNEINANNIIFTKKINIDLLPKLNLSYRKKSYDQKAIVTTLQHKEGHEGIAYQYYDNGKPLALLPLKKSGVYYKTSLIWSLDDYLADDILANDDLTSILNNKLGHLYKTIM
;
A
#
# COMPACT_ATOMS: atom_id res chain seq x y z
N MET A 1 40.24 -7.16 -2.36
CA MET A 1 39.32 -7.40 -1.24
C MET A 1 38.55 -8.69 -1.55
N SER A 2 38.55 -9.66 -0.64
CA SER A 2 37.85 -10.94 -0.88
C SER A 2 36.35 -10.69 -0.96
N THR A 3 35.72 -10.99 -2.08
CA THR A 3 34.26 -10.98 -2.26
C THR A 3 33.64 -11.98 -1.28
N LYS A 4 32.86 -11.49 -0.32
CA LYS A 4 32.10 -12.37 0.57
C LYS A 4 30.90 -12.92 -0.18
N ILE A 5 30.94 -14.18 -0.54
CA ILE A 5 29.79 -14.91 -1.05
C ILE A 5 28.90 -15.29 0.15
N LYS A 6 27.61 -15.07 0.05
CA LYS A 6 26.61 -15.50 1.04
C LYS A 6 25.56 -16.34 0.34
N ASP A 7 25.26 -17.49 0.93
CA ASP A 7 24.21 -18.37 0.44
C ASP A 7 22.94 -18.17 1.28
N VAL A 8 21.81 -17.98 0.62
CA VAL A 8 20.50 -17.85 1.25
C VAL A 8 19.44 -18.61 0.44
N ASP A 9 18.32 -18.95 1.08
CA ASP A 9 17.20 -19.56 0.36
C ASP A 9 16.46 -18.51 -0.51
N PHE A 10 16.35 -17.27 0.00
CA PHE A 10 15.57 -16.21 -0.65
C PHE A 10 16.28 -14.86 -0.65
N ILE A 11 16.17 -14.15 -1.77
CA ILE A 11 16.39 -12.72 -1.82
C ILE A 11 15.04 -12.03 -1.91
N ILE A 12 14.76 -11.08 -1.00
CA ILE A 12 13.61 -10.17 -1.09
C ILE A 12 14.12 -8.87 -1.71
N TYR A 13 13.74 -8.62 -2.96
CA TYR A 13 14.10 -7.38 -3.67
C TYR A 13 13.02 -6.34 -3.50
N GLY A 14 13.30 -5.31 -2.73
CA GLY A 14 12.39 -4.23 -2.35
C GLY A 14 12.28 -4.09 -0.85
N GLY A 15 11.36 -3.23 -0.42
CA GLY A 15 11.12 -2.90 0.98
C GLY A 15 9.64 -2.69 1.29
N GLY A 16 9.38 -2.04 2.43
CA GLY A 16 8.04 -1.71 2.90
C GLY A 16 7.29 -2.90 3.51
N ILE A 17 6.00 -2.69 3.76
CA ILE A 17 5.14 -3.64 4.48
C ILE A 17 5.19 -5.06 3.86
N THR A 18 5.15 -5.17 2.54
CA THR A 18 5.14 -6.47 1.86
C THR A 18 6.43 -7.25 2.12
N ALA A 19 7.58 -6.60 1.98
CA ALA A 19 8.87 -7.24 2.26
C ALA A 19 8.99 -7.66 3.73
N ASP A 20 8.49 -6.82 4.64
CA ASP A 20 8.54 -7.08 6.07
C ASP A 20 7.62 -8.25 6.47
N ILE A 21 6.42 -8.37 5.89
CA ILE A 21 5.52 -9.53 6.11
C ILE A 21 6.17 -10.82 5.58
N ILE A 22 6.72 -10.79 4.37
CA ILE A 22 7.41 -11.95 3.79
C ILE A 22 8.58 -12.37 4.70
N SER A 23 9.33 -11.41 5.25
CA SER A 23 10.43 -11.73 6.16
C SER A 23 9.95 -12.42 7.45
N ILE A 24 8.78 -12.04 7.98
CA ILE A 24 8.18 -12.70 9.15
C ILE A 24 7.76 -14.14 8.81
N ILE A 25 7.19 -14.34 7.62
CA ILE A 25 6.82 -15.67 7.12
C ILE A 25 8.06 -16.55 6.98
N LEU A 26 9.10 -16.07 6.32
CA LEU A 26 10.35 -16.82 6.13
C LEU A 26 11.05 -17.13 7.47
N ASP A 27 11.00 -16.20 8.44
CA ASP A 27 11.50 -16.44 9.79
C ASP A 27 10.74 -17.59 10.49
N SER A 28 9.42 -17.68 10.30
CA SER A 28 8.60 -18.75 10.89
C SER A 28 8.89 -20.12 10.28
N GLU A 29 9.26 -20.14 9.00
CA GLU A 29 9.64 -21.34 8.26
C GLU A 29 11.15 -21.68 8.37
N ASN A 30 11.89 -20.99 9.23
CA ASN A 30 13.34 -21.14 9.42
C ASN A 30 14.16 -21.02 8.14
N LYS A 31 13.70 -20.22 7.16
CA LYS A 31 14.40 -19.95 5.91
C LYS A 31 15.46 -18.88 6.06
N GLN A 32 16.59 -19.06 5.37
CA GLN A 32 17.62 -18.03 5.29
C GLN A 32 17.25 -17.04 4.18
N TYR A 33 17.30 -15.74 4.48
CA TYR A 33 17.00 -14.71 3.49
C TYR A 33 17.80 -13.43 3.69
N CYS A 34 17.88 -12.64 2.65
CA CYS A 34 18.31 -11.24 2.73
C CYS A 34 17.30 -10.29 2.09
N ILE A 35 17.26 -9.06 2.57
CA ILE A 35 16.46 -8.00 1.94
C ILE A 35 17.42 -7.03 1.24
N VAL A 36 17.20 -6.82 -0.05
CA VAL A 36 17.89 -5.84 -0.87
C VAL A 36 16.94 -4.68 -1.14
N GLU A 37 17.20 -3.53 -0.55
CA GLU A 37 16.36 -2.34 -0.68
C GLU A 37 17.20 -1.18 -1.21
N GLU A 38 17.16 -0.99 -2.55
CA GLU A 38 17.78 0.17 -3.19
C GLU A 38 17.04 1.45 -2.79
N ASN A 39 17.79 2.52 -2.49
CA ASN A 39 17.23 3.82 -2.15
C ASN A 39 16.18 3.76 -1.03
N ALA A 40 16.54 3.11 0.08
CA ALA A 40 15.66 3.07 1.27
C ALA A 40 15.26 4.50 1.67
N LYS A 41 14.09 4.93 1.18
CA LYS A 41 13.50 6.22 1.59
C LYS A 41 13.22 6.14 3.09
N LYS A 42 13.52 7.21 3.83
CA LYS A 42 13.03 7.36 5.20
C LYS A 42 11.54 7.02 5.19
N GLN A 43 11.13 6.08 6.04
CA GLN A 43 9.74 5.73 6.21
C GLN A 43 8.97 7.01 6.53
N LEU A 44 7.89 7.28 5.79
CA LEU A 44 7.05 8.45 6.01
C LEU A 44 6.34 8.26 7.36
N GLU A 45 6.88 8.88 8.42
CA GLU A 45 6.33 8.76 9.78
C GLU A 45 4.88 9.24 9.90
N ASN A 46 4.42 10.10 8.98
CA ASN A 46 3.07 10.68 8.97
C ASN A 46 2.40 10.52 7.60
N SER A 47 2.39 9.30 7.05
CA SER A 47 1.67 9.04 5.80
C SER A 47 0.16 9.15 6.00
N PRO A 48 -0.58 9.93 5.18
CA PRO A 48 -2.04 9.97 5.22
C PRO A 48 -2.69 8.69 4.65
N ARG A 49 -1.88 7.77 4.14
CA ARG A 49 -2.35 6.56 3.47
C ARG A 49 -3.07 5.63 4.42
N SER A 50 -4.13 5.02 3.91
CA SER A 50 -4.81 3.88 4.52
C SER A 50 -4.79 2.69 3.57
N LEU A 51 -5.09 1.52 4.08
CA LEU A 51 -5.25 0.28 3.34
C LEU A 51 -6.62 -0.30 3.65
N ALA A 52 -7.32 -0.78 2.63
CA ALA A 52 -8.45 -1.67 2.79
C ALA A 52 -7.93 -3.12 2.69
N LEU A 53 -8.14 -3.89 3.74
CA LEU A 53 -7.70 -5.27 3.85
C LEU A 53 -8.89 -6.20 3.68
N SER A 54 -8.71 -7.28 2.93
CA SER A 54 -9.67 -8.38 2.85
C SER A 54 -9.63 -9.23 4.13
N GLN A 55 -10.67 -10.05 4.34
CA GLN A 55 -10.70 -11.03 5.44
C GLN A 55 -9.49 -11.97 5.41
N SER A 56 -9.08 -12.42 4.22
CA SER A 56 -7.91 -13.30 4.09
C SER A 56 -6.61 -12.60 4.48
N SER A 57 -6.45 -11.32 4.15
CA SER A 57 -5.30 -10.52 4.60
C SER A 57 -5.29 -10.35 6.12
N MET A 58 -6.46 -10.07 6.74
CA MET A 58 -6.56 -9.98 8.19
C MET A 58 -6.24 -11.31 8.87
N ASN A 59 -6.74 -12.42 8.34
CA ASN A 59 -6.46 -13.75 8.86
C ASN A 59 -4.97 -14.07 8.81
N LEU A 60 -4.29 -13.77 7.69
CA LEU A 60 -2.84 -13.93 7.55
C LEU A 60 -2.09 -13.13 8.61
N LEU A 61 -2.40 -11.84 8.76
CA LEU A 61 -1.72 -10.97 9.72
C LEU A 61 -1.94 -11.43 11.17
N THR A 62 -3.17 -11.83 11.49
CA THR A 62 -3.53 -12.37 12.81
C THR A 62 -2.80 -13.67 13.10
N TYR A 63 -2.71 -14.57 12.11
CA TYR A 63 -1.99 -15.84 12.25
C TYR A 63 -0.52 -15.63 12.64
N TYR A 64 0.12 -14.60 12.08
CA TYR A 64 1.49 -14.22 12.46
C TYR A 64 1.56 -13.31 13.70
N GLY A 65 0.44 -13.08 14.39
CA GLY A 65 0.37 -12.30 15.63
C GLY A 65 0.65 -10.82 15.42
N ILE A 66 0.29 -10.27 14.26
CA ILE A 66 0.39 -8.85 13.92
C ILE A 66 -0.95 -8.20 14.23
N SER A 67 -1.00 -7.36 15.27
CA SER A 67 -2.22 -6.68 15.73
C SER A 67 -2.08 -5.16 15.64
N PHE A 68 -3.09 -4.51 15.13
CA PHE A 68 -3.16 -3.06 14.91
C PHE A 68 -4.61 -2.56 14.98
N PRO A 69 -4.84 -1.27 15.24
CA PRO A 69 -6.18 -0.68 15.18
C PRO A 69 -6.74 -0.70 13.76
N PHE A 70 -7.99 -1.05 13.60
CA PHE A 70 -8.72 -1.05 12.32
C PHE A 70 -10.17 -0.58 12.49
N GLN A 71 -10.82 -0.29 11.37
CA GLN A 71 -12.25 -0.06 11.23
C GLN A 71 -12.84 -1.11 10.29
N GLU A 72 -13.91 -1.74 10.69
CA GLU A 72 -14.66 -2.66 9.84
C GLU A 72 -15.45 -1.91 8.78
N ILE A 73 -15.55 -2.52 7.59
CA ILE A 73 -16.45 -2.11 6.52
C ILE A 73 -17.67 -3.02 6.60
N ASN A 74 -18.79 -2.48 7.02
CA ASN A 74 -20.04 -3.22 7.16
C ASN A 74 -20.89 -3.14 5.88
N GLU A 75 -20.71 -2.06 5.12
CA GLU A 75 -21.43 -1.81 3.90
C GLU A 75 -20.52 -1.09 2.89
N MET A 76 -20.68 -1.39 1.61
CA MET A 76 -20.04 -0.64 0.52
C MET A 76 -21.10 -0.16 -0.45
N ARG A 77 -21.06 1.14 -0.75
CA ARG A 77 -21.92 1.79 -1.74
C ARG A 77 -21.09 2.28 -2.91
N VAL A 78 -21.48 1.86 -4.10
CA VAL A 78 -20.79 2.22 -5.34
C VAL A 78 -21.78 2.99 -6.23
N PHE A 79 -21.34 4.16 -6.70
CA PHE A 79 -22.17 5.07 -7.51
C PHE A 79 -21.50 5.35 -8.85
N GLU A 80 -22.28 5.36 -9.91
CA GLU A 80 -21.89 5.91 -11.20
C GLU A 80 -22.35 7.37 -11.25
N SER A 81 -21.43 8.34 -11.14
CA SER A 81 -21.64 9.79 -11.02
C SER A 81 -22.38 10.23 -9.73
N GLY A 82 -22.51 11.52 -9.52
CA GLY A 82 -23.31 12.06 -8.40
C GLY A 82 -22.52 12.64 -7.24
N LEU A 83 -21.23 12.98 -7.44
CA LEU A 83 -20.43 13.69 -6.44
C LEU A 83 -20.97 15.08 -6.07
N ASP A 84 -21.83 15.66 -6.91
CA ASP A 84 -22.42 16.96 -6.73
C ASP A 84 -23.84 16.91 -6.10
N GLY A 85 -24.20 15.76 -5.50
CA GLY A 85 -25.52 15.56 -4.88
C GLY A 85 -26.66 15.33 -5.90
N LYS A 86 -26.36 15.31 -7.21
CA LYS A 86 -27.33 14.95 -8.25
C LYS A 86 -27.56 13.44 -8.22
N LYS A 87 -28.75 13.00 -8.63
CA LYS A 87 -29.09 11.57 -8.68
C LYS A 87 -28.04 10.78 -9.45
N SER A 88 -27.46 9.78 -8.80
CA SER A 88 -26.57 8.84 -9.47
C SER A 88 -27.31 8.10 -10.57
N LYS A 89 -26.63 7.77 -11.66
CA LYS A 89 -27.17 6.95 -12.76
C LYS A 89 -27.36 5.50 -12.38
N GLY A 90 -26.67 5.07 -11.31
CA GLY A 90 -26.75 3.70 -10.77
C GLY A 90 -26.13 3.65 -9.38
N GLU A 91 -26.67 2.78 -8.54
CA GLU A 91 -26.17 2.51 -7.20
C GLU A 91 -26.08 0.99 -7.01
N LEU A 92 -24.92 0.52 -6.53
CA LEU A 92 -24.73 -0.86 -6.08
C LEU A 92 -24.43 -0.83 -4.58
N ILE A 93 -25.21 -1.59 -3.82
CA ILE A 93 -25.04 -1.73 -2.38
C ILE A 93 -24.60 -3.16 -2.09
N PHE A 94 -23.46 -3.29 -1.43
CA PHE A 94 -22.96 -4.55 -0.88
C PHE A 94 -23.19 -4.51 0.63
N ASN A 95 -24.13 -5.32 1.10
CA ASN A 95 -24.47 -5.49 2.50
C ASN A 95 -25.10 -6.88 2.67
N ASN A 96 -24.37 -7.82 3.20
CA ASN A 96 -24.80 -9.21 3.40
C ASN A 96 -24.72 -9.66 4.88
N ASN A 97 -24.77 -8.72 5.83
CA ASN A 97 -24.59 -8.92 7.27
C ASN A 97 -23.23 -9.53 7.67
N GLU A 98 -22.26 -9.47 6.76
CA GLU A 98 -20.87 -9.89 7.01
C GLU A 98 -19.93 -8.70 6.89
N ILE A 99 -18.78 -8.78 7.55
CA ILE A 99 -17.73 -7.77 7.41
C ILE A 99 -17.12 -7.88 6.00
N LEU A 100 -17.23 -6.82 5.21
CA LEU A 100 -16.73 -6.77 3.83
C LEU A 100 -15.22 -6.54 3.76
N GLY A 101 -14.64 -5.98 4.81
CA GLY A 101 -13.20 -5.70 4.88
C GLY A 101 -12.84 -4.83 6.07
N TYR A 102 -11.58 -4.43 6.10
CA TYR A 102 -11.02 -3.68 7.23
C TYR A 102 -10.18 -2.52 6.74
N VAL A 103 -10.40 -1.33 7.27
CA VAL A 103 -9.58 -0.15 6.95
C VAL A 103 -8.57 0.08 8.07
N VAL A 104 -7.31 0.19 7.71
CA VAL A 104 -6.19 0.43 8.62
C VAL A 104 -5.34 1.59 8.12
N LYS A 105 -4.83 2.42 9.03
CA LYS A 105 -3.83 3.43 8.68
C LYS A 105 -2.51 2.75 8.38
N TYR A 106 -1.85 3.17 7.30
CA TYR A 106 -0.56 2.62 6.89
C TYR A 106 0.48 2.61 8.01
N ASN A 107 0.55 3.70 8.78
CA ASN A 107 1.51 3.82 9.88
C ASN A 107 1.24 2.84 11.03
N ASP A 108 -0.03 2.52 11.31
CA ASP A 108 -0.39 1.62 12.41
C ASP A 108 -0.02 0.17 12.07
N ILE A 109 -0.36 -0.29 10.87
CA ILE A 109 0.05 -1.63 10.42
C ILE A 109 1.56 -1.73 10.28
N GLN A 110 2.24 -0.71 9.77
CA GLN A 110 3.69 -0.69 9.64
C GLN A 110 4.38 -0.81 11.01
N LYS A 111 3.94 -0.03 12.01
CA LYS A 111 4.46 -0.12 13.38
C LYS A 111 4.24 -1.51 13.98
N ALA A 112 3.08 -2.12 13.77
CA ALA A 112 2.78 -3.46 14.26
C ALA A 112 3.69 -4.52 13.63
N ILE A 113 3.91 -4.46 12.32
CA ILE A 113 4.81 -5.35 11.59
C ILE A 113 6.25 -5.20 12.09
N LEU A 114 6.72 -3.96 12.25
CA LEU A 114 8.09 -3.71 12.72
C LEU A 114 8.34 -4.22 14.15
N LYS A 115 7.33 -4.18 15.04
CA LYS A 115 7.42 -4.77 16.38
C LYS A 115 7.55 -6.29 16.34
N LYS A 116 6.94 -6.95 15.35
CA LYS A 116 6.95 -8.40 15.20
C LYS A 116 8.21 -8.92 14.52
N LYS A 117 8.82 -8.09 13.71
CA LYS A 117 9.97 -8.45 12.89
C LYS A 117 11.21 -8.71 13.75
N LYS A 118 11.84 -9.88 13.55
CA LYS A 118 13.12 -10.20 14.19
C LYS A 118 14.27 -9.36 13.63
N PRO A 119 15.32 -9.08 14.42
CA PRO A 119 16.53 -8.49 13.89
C PRO A 119 17.13 -9.38 12.79
N GLN A 120 17.33 -8.82 11.60
CA GLN A 120 17.86 -9.57 10.48
C GLN A 120 19.36 -9.75 10.58
N LYS A 121 19.85 -10.98 10.31
CA LYS A 121 21.27 -11.29 10.23
C LYS A 121 21.95 -10.64 9.03
N ILE A 122 21.21 -10.43 7.91
CA ILE A 122 21.72 -9.86 6.66
C ILE A 122 20.76 -8.79 6.19
N LYS A 123 21.12 -7.52 6.38
CA LYS A 123 20.44 -6.36 5.79
C LYS A 123 21.37 -5.72 4.78
N LEU A 124 20.97 -5.75 3.50
CA LEU A 124 21.62 -5.00 2.44
C LEU A 124 20.71 -3.83 2.05
N ARG A 125 20.66 -2.83 2.92
CA ARG A 125 19.97 -1.57 2.64
C ARG A 125 20.92 -0.64 1.91
N THR A 126 20.40 0.06 0.93
CA THR A 126 21.11 1.07 0.13
C THR A 126 22.10 0.54 -0.91
N LEU A 127 22.17 -0.77 -1.12
CA LEU A 127 22.99 -1.34 -2.18
C LEU A 127 22.14 -1.58 -3.43
N ASN A 128 22.66 -1.24 -4.58
CA ASN A 128 22.03 -1.51 -5.86
C ASN A 128 22.47 -2.90 -6.37
N VAL A 129 21.54 -3.58 -7.01
CA VAL A 129 21.86 -4.81 -7.76
C VAL A 129 22.46 -4.40 -9.11
N LEU A 130 23.71 -4.81 -9.35
CA LEU A 130 24.39 -4.55 -10.61
C LEU A 130 24.16 -5.67 -11.62
N ASN A 131 24.12 -6.90 -11.17
CA ASN A 131 23.98 -8.07 -12.04
C ASN A 131 23.20 -9.20 -11.37
N VAL A 132 22.54 -9.99 -12.20
CA VAL A 132 21.89 -11.24 -11.82
C VAL A 132 22.23 -12.30 -12.86
N GLU A 133 22.75 -13.43 -12.43
CA GLU A 133 23.10 -14.56 -13.27
C GLU A 133 22.38 -15.80 -12.75
N PHE A 134 21.83 -16.58 -13.68
CA PHE A 134 21.26 -17.89 -13.36
C PHE A 134 22.30 -18.98 -13.57
N ASN A 135 22.56 -19.76 -12.52
CA ASN A 135 23.20 -21.05 -12.60
C ASN A 135 22.11 -22.13 -12.52
N ASN A 136 22.35 -23.34 -13.01
CA ASN A 136 21.36 -24.40 -13.18
C ASN A 136 20.37 -24.60 -12.03
N LEU A 137 20.69 -24.24 -10.77
CA LEU A 137 19.86 -24.46 -9.58
C LEU A 137 19.75 -23.22 -8.66
N SER A 138 20.46 -22.14 -8.98
CA SER A 138 20.52 -20.95 -8.13
C SER A 138 20.69 -19.68 -8.98
N LEU A 139 20.40 -18.56 -8.37
CA LEU A 139 20.70 -17.25 -8.93
C LEU A 139 21.85 -16.61 -8.14
N LYS A 140 22.75 -15.97 -8.84
CA LYS A 140 23.84 -15.18 -8.29
C LYS A 140 23.54 -13.70 -8.48
N VAL A 141 23.51 -12.94 -7.41
CA VAL A 141 23.28 -11.50 -7.44
C VAL A 141 24.54 -10.77 -7.02
N THR A 142 25.02 -9.88 -7.90
CA THR A 142 26.17 -9.00 -7.63
C THR A 142 25.68 -7.62 -7.22
N MET A 143 26.14 -7.14 -6.07
CA MET A 143 25.79 -5.86 -5.48
C MET A 143 26.77 -4.74 -5.86
N SER A 144 26.37 -3.48 -5.70
CA SER A 144 27.18 -2.30 -6.04
C SER A 144 28.47 -2.14 -5.21
N ASP A 145 28.60 -2.83 -4.09
CA ASP A 145 29.81 -2.89 -3.27
C ASP A 145 30.74 -4.06 -3.64
N GLY A 146 30.43 -4.81 -4.69
CA GLY A 146 31.16 -5.99 -5.14
C GLY A 146 30.85 -7.26 -4.38
N ASN A 147 29.97 -7.26 -3.37
CA ASN A 147 29.53 -8.48 -2.71
C ASN A 147 28.62 -9.29 -3.61
N GLU A 148 28.70 -10.61 -3.47
CA GLU A 148 27.88 -11.57 -4.18
C GLU A 148 26.97 -12.34 -3.23
N ILE A 149 25.77 -12.65 -3.69
CA ILE A 149 24.78 -13.43 -2.95
C ILE A 149 24.26 -14.52 -3.88
N ASN A 150 24.34 -15.76 -3.44
CA ASN A 150 23.66 -16.86 -4.10
C ASN A 150 22.33 -17.12 -3.41
N ALA A 151 21.28 -17.35 -4.20
CA ALA A 151 19.97 -17.68 -3.67
C ALA A 151 19.27 -18.71 -4.56
N ASN A 152 18.36 -19.48 -3.97
CA ASN A 152 17.51 -20.39 -4.73
C ASN A 152 16.33 -19.63 -5.37
N ASN A 153 15.88 -18.55 -4.72
CA ASN A 153 14.70 -17.80 -5.11
C ASN A 153 14.89 -16.29 -4.94
N ILE A 154 14.21 -15.50 -5.79
CA ILE A 154 14.07 -14.06 -5.62
C ILE A 154 12.61 -13.66 -5.59
N ILE A 155 12.21 -12.83 -4.63
CA ILE A 155 10.86 -12.31 -4.45
C ILE A 155 10.89 -10.80 -4.67
N PHE A 156 10.14 -10.33 -5.66
CA PHE A 156 10.05 -8.90 -5.97
C PHE A 156 8.88 -8.27 -5.21
N THR A 157 9.16 -7.32 -4.33
CA THR A 157 8.15 -6.51 -3.60
C THR A 157 8.07 -5.08 -4.10
N LYS A 158 8.92 -4.72 -5.04
CA LYS A 158 8.88 -3.47 -5.79
C LYS A 158 9.23 -3.72 -7.26
N LYS A 159 9.00 -2.70 -8.08
CA LYS A 159 9.45 -2.72 -9.48
C LYS A 159 10.97 -2.91 -9.54
N ILE A 160 11.41 -3.89 -10.31
CA ILE A 160 12.83 -4.14 -10.57
C ILE A 160 13.38 -3.11 -11.58
N ASN A 161 14.70 -2.88 -11.52
CA ASN A 161 15.38 -2.11 -12.57
C ASN A 161 15.20 -2.80 -13.95
N ILE A 162 14.86 -1.99 -14.96
CA ILE A 162 14.60 -2.46 -16.34
C ILE A 162 15.79 -3.24 -16.90
N ASP A 163 17.02 -2.81 -16.60
CA ASP A 163 18.24 -3.42 -17.12
C ASP A 163 18.48 -4.86 -16.61
N LEU A 164 17.83 -5.23 -15.51
CA LEU A 164 17.93 -6.58 -14.95
C LEU A 164 16.88 -7.54 -15.52
N LEU A 165 15.81 -7.04 -16.15
CA LEU A 165 14.72 -7.87 -16.65
C LEU A 165 15.16 -8.90 -17.71
N PRO A 166 15.96 -8.53 -18.74
CA PRO A 166 16.45 -9.50 -19.72
C PRO A 166 17.29 -10.60 -19.09
N LYS A 167 18.11 -10.26 -18.08
CA LYS A 167 18.95 -11.23 -17.34
C LYS A 167 18.12 -12.23 -16.53
N LEU A 168 16.89 -11.86 -16.18
CA LEU A 168 15.92 -12.70 -15.47
C LEU A 168 14.95 -13.40 -16.43
N ASN A 169 15.11 -13.29 -17.75
CA ASN A 169 14.15 -13.75 -18.74
C ASN A 169 12.73 -13.22 -18.50
N LEU A 170 12.63 -11.98 -17.97
CA LEU A 170 11.38 -11.31 -17.67
C LEU A 170 11.16 -10.14 -18.59
N SER A 171 9.89 -9.90 -18.91
CA SER A 171 9.42 -8.69 -19.59
C SER A 171 8.26 -8.08 -18.84
N TYR A 172 8.01 -6.79 -19.03
CA TYR A 172 6.82 -6.15 -18.48
C TYR A 172 6.25 -5.12 -19.45
N ARG A 173 4.94 -4.88 -19.34
CA ARG A 173 4.27 -3.79 -20.03
C ARG A 173 4.00 -2.66 -19.04
N LYS A 174 4.28 -1.42 -19.44
CA LYS A 174 3.91 -0.22 -18.71
C LYS A 174 2.84 0.53 -19.49
N LYS A 175 1.73 0.86 -18.80
CA LYS A 175 0.71 1.78 -19.32
C LYS A 175 0.57 2.93 -18.33
N SER A 176 0.68 4.17 -18.80
CA SER A 176 0.29 5.35 -18.03
C SER A 176 -1.23 5.50 -18.11
N TYR A 177 -1.84 5.99 -17.03
CA TYR A 177 -3.24 6.39 -17.03
C TYR A 177 -3.39 7.91 -17.08
N ASP A 178 -2.26 8.66 -17.01
CA ASP A 178 -2.19 10.12 -16.98
C ASP A 178 -3.09 10.70 -15.88
N GLN A 179 -3.02 10.04 -14.71
CA GLN A 179 -3.82 10.34 -13.52
C GLN A 179 -2.94 10.39 -12.28
N LYS A 180 -3.30 11.27 -11.37
CA LYS A 180 -2.78 11.38 -10.00
C LYS A 180 -3.89 11.08 -9.00
N ALA A 181 -3.52 10.54 -7.84
CA ALA A 181 -4.44 10.35 -6.74
C ALA A 181 -4.15 11.34 -5.60
N ILE A 182 -5.14 12.15 -5.24
CA ILE A 182 -5.12 12.93 -4.00
C ILE A 182 -5.50 11.98 -2.87
N VAL A 183 -4.63 11.86 -1.86
CA VAL A 183 -4.86 11.01 -0.69
C VAL A 183 -4.77 11.86 0.57
N THR A 184 -5.86 11.92 1.34
CA THR A 184 -5.90 12.67 2.60
C THR A 184 -6.86 12.02 3.61
N THR A 185 -6.88 12.53 4.83
CA THR A 185 -7.83 12.13 5.87
C THR A 185 -8.79 13.28 6.14
N LEU A 186 -10.07 13.04 5.93
CA LEU A 186 -11.15 13.96 6.26
C LEU A 186 -11.53 13.81 7.72
N GLN A 187 -11.84 14.91 8.39
CA GLN A 187 -12.45 14.95 9.72
C GLN A 187 -13.88 15.49 9.60
N HIS A 188 -14.83 14.87 10.30
CA HIS A 188 -16.23 15.27 10.26
C HIS A 188 -16.94 14.87 11.57
N LYS A 189 -18.09 15.51 11.82
CA LYS A 189 -18.89 15.24 13.05
C LYS A 189 -19.86 14.08 12.88
N GLU A 190 -20.40 13.91 11.68
CA GLU A 190 -21.36 12.84 11.38
C GLU A 190 -20.68 11.47 11.38
N GLY A 191 -21.35 10.43 11.87
CA GLY A 191 -20.87 9.07 11.83
C GLY A 191 -20.74 8.54 10.40
N HIS A 192 -19.73 7.73 10.14
CA HIS A 192 -19.59 7.02 8.85
C HIS A 192 -20.26 5.64 8.89
N GLU A 193 -20.75 5.19 10.05
CA GLU A 193 -21.49 3.93 10.29
C GLU A 193 -20.78 2.67 9.70
N GLY A 194 -19.46 2.73 9.47
CA GLY A 194 -18.71 1.65 8.84
C GLY A 194 -18.97 1.50 7.34
N ILE A 195 -19.55 2.50 6.70
CA ILE A 195 -19.86 2.49 5.26
C ILE A 195 -18.67 3.00 4.47
N ALA A 196 -18.24 2.23 3.47
CA ALA A 196 -17.31 2.66 2.44
C ALA A 196 -18.07 3.16 1.21
N TYR A 197 -17.64 4.27 0.65
CA TYR A 197 -18.25 4.84 -0.55
C TYR A 197 -17.24 4.84 -1.69
N GLN A 198 -17.72 4.51 -2.89
CA GLN A 198 -16.96 4.65 -4.12
C GLN A 198 -17.80 5.32 -5.19
N TYR A 199 -17.32 6.45 -5.68
CA TYR A 199 -17.93 7.19 -6.76
C TYR A 199 -17.08 7.06 -8.02
N TYR A 200 -17.73 6.96 -9.17
CA TYR A 200 -17.09 7.03 -10.48
C TYR A 200 -17.54 8.30 -11.19
N ASP A 201 -16.72 9.33 -11.16
CA ASP A 201 -16.96 10.59 -11.87
C ASP A 201 -16.20 10.56 -13.20
N ASN A 202 -16.93 10.48 -14.32
CA ASN A 202 -16.33 10.32 -15.65
C ASN A 202 -15.32 9.14 -15.72
N GLY A 203 -15.67 8.02 -15.08
CA GLY A 203 -14.82 6.82 -15.02
C GLY A 203 -13.64 6.90 -14.06
N LYS A 204 -13.48 8.00 -13.32
CA LYS A 204 -12.41 8.18 -12.33
C LYS A 204 -12.92 7.91 -10.93
N PRO A 205 -12.25 7.03 -10.15
CA PRO A 205 -12.73 6.68 -8.84
C PRO A 205 -12.40 7.74 -7.79
N LEU A 206 -13.38 8.02 -6.93
CA LEU A 206 -13.22 8.64 -5.63
C LEU A 206 -13.68 7.63 -4.59
N ALA A 207 -12.80 7.23 -3.69
CA ALA A 207 -13.10 6.32 -2.60
C ALA A 207 -13.06 7.05 -1.25
N LEU A 208 -14.04 6.73 -0.41
CA LEU A 208 -14.13 7.17 0.98
C LEU A 208 -14.14 5.93 1.87
N LEU A 209 -13.08 5.74 2.65
CA LEU A 209 -12.92 4.58 3.50
C LEU A 209 -13.07 4.99 4.97
N PRO A 210 -13.98 4.37 5.75
CA PRO A 210 -14.15 4.68 7.16
C PRO A 210 -12.86 4.38 7.93
N LEU A 211 -12.45 5.28 8.81
CA LEU A 211 -11.31 5.11 9.70
C LEU A 211 -11.76 5.02 11.14
N LYS A 212 -11.01 4.30 11.95
CA LYS A 212 -11.29 4.22 13.39
C LYS A 212 -11.35 5.63 14.00
N LYS A 213 -12.43 5.91 14.72
CA LYS A 213 -12.66 7.18 15.44
C LYS A 213 -11.49 7.47 16.38
N SER A 214 -11.06 8.72 16.40
CA SER A 214 -9.99 9.18 17.29
C SER A 214 -10.34 10.56 17.80
N GLY A 215 -10.62 10.65 19.10
CA GLY A 215 -11.12 11.87 19.72
C GLY A 215 -12.61 12.10 19.43
N VAL A 216 -13.00 13.38 19.28
CA VAL A 216 -14.40 13.81 19.10
C VAL A 216 -14.90 13.58 17.67
N TYR A 217 -14.00 13.63 16.69
CA TYR A 217 -14.35 13.58 15.27
C TYR A 217 -14.24 12.17 14.71
N TYR A 218 -15.16 11.84 13.81
CA TYR A 218 -15.00 10.72 12.89
C TYR A 218 -13.97 11.05 11.83
N LYS A 219 -13.38 10.02 11.24
CA LYS A 219 -12.35 10.16 10.21
C LYS A 219 -12.66 9.25 9.04
N THR A 220 -12.40 9.77 7.85
CA THR A 220 -12.54 9.02 6.60
C THR A 220 -11.30 9.26 5.74
N SER A 221 -10.73 8.19 5.18
CA SER A 221 -9.68 8.32 4.20
C SER A 221 -10.28 8.60 2.84
N LEU A 222 -9.85 9.69 2.21
CA LEU A 222 -10.16 10.03 0.83
C LEU A 222 -9.04 9.53 -0.08
N ILE A 223 -9.42 8.86 -1.18
CA ILE A 223 -8.55 8.53 -2.31
C ILE A 223 -9.28 8.99 -3.56
N TRP A 224 -8.81 10.05 -4.20
CA TRP A 224 -9.48 10.67 -5.34
C TRP A 224 -8.56 10.69 -6.55
N SER A 225 -8.88 9.87 -7.56
CA SER A 225 -8.15 9.85 -8.83
C SER A 225 -8.67 10.93 -9.76
N LEU A 226 -7.75 11.70 -10.34
CA LEU A 226 -8.00 12.83 -11.21
C LEU A 226 -7.02 12.81 -12.37
N ASP A 227 -7.34 13.50 -13.47
CA ASP A 227 -6.34 13.83 -14.48
C ASP A 227 -5.21 14.63 -13.87
N ASP A 228 -3.99 14.44 -14.36
CA ASP A 228 -2.78 15.06 -13.79
C ASP A 228 -2.95 16.57 -13.61
N TYR A 229 -3.46 17.26 -14.63
CA TYR A 229 -3.64 18.71 -14.61
C TYR A 229 -4.68 19.19 -13.58
N LEU A 230 -5.78 18.44 -13.39
CA LEU A 230 -6.81 18.77 -12.40
C LEU A 230 -6.30 18.57 -10.97
N ALA A 231 -5.53 17.49 -10.73
CA ALA A 231 -4.94 17.27 -9.43
C ALA A 231 -3.95 18.37 -9.07
N ASP A 232 -3.13 18.81 -10.03
CA ASP A 232 -2.16 19.88 -9.82
C ASP A 232 -2.86 21.23 -9.56
N ASP A 233 -3.93 21.54 -10.29
CA ASP A 233 -4.72 22.75 -10.09
C ASP A 233 -5.38 22.81 -8.70
N ILE A 234 -6.01 21.71 -8.28
CA ILE A 234 -6.64 21.61 -6.95
C ILE A 234 -5.60 21.79 -5.83
N LEU A 235 -4.40 21.19 -5.98
CA LEU A 235 -3.35 21.28 -4.98
C LEU A 235 -2.67 22.66 -4.95
N ALA A 236 -2.64 23.38 -6.08
CA ALA A 236 -2.05 24.71 -6.16
C ALA A 236 -2.95 25.81 -5.55
N ASN A 237 -4.26 25.60 -5.57
CA ASN A 237 -5.23 26.64 -5.15
C ASN A 237 -5.61 26.57 -3.66
N ASP A 238 -5.02 25.71 -2.85
CA ASP A 238 -5.26 25.53 -1.39
C ASP A 238 -6.76 25.45 -0.97
N ASP A 239 -7.67 25.18 -1.92
CA ASP A 239 -9.12 25.18 -1.70
C ASP A 239 -9.74 23.78 -1.63
N LEU A 240 -8.90 22.77 -1.35
CA LEU A 240 -9.36 21.37 -1.30
C LEU A 240 -10.54 21.17 -0.33
N THR A 241 -10.52 21.84 0.83
CA THR A 241 -11.59 21.72 1.83
C THR A 241 -12.93 22.24 1.31
N SER A 242 -12.95 23.37 0.65
CA SER A 242 -14.16 23.95 0.05
C SER A 242 -14.72 23.06 -1.06
N ILE A 243 -13.84 22.58 -1.95
CA ILE A 243 -14.21 21.66 -3.02
C ILE A 243 -14.83 20.38 -2.43
N LEU A 244 -14.24 19.81 -1.39
CA LEU A 244 -14.73 18.59 -0.75
C LEU A 244 -16.05 18.82 0.00
N ASN A 245 -16.23 19.96 0.67
CA ASN A 245 -17.50 20.31 1.29
C ASN A 245 -18.62 20.44 0.25
N ASN A 246 -18.35 21.06 -0.89
CA ASN A 246 -19.32 21.16 -1.98
C ASN A 246 -19.68 19.80 -2.58
N LYS A 247 -18.70 18.91 -2.75
CA LYS A 247 -18.92 17.58 -3.34
C LYS A 247 -19.49 16.55 -2.36
N LEU A 248 -19.05 16.55 -1.11
CA LEU A 248 -19.31 15.51 -0.12
C LEU A 248 -20.13 15.99 1.09
N GLY A 249 -20.52 17.25 1.13
CA GLY A 249 -21.29 17.83 2.23
C GLY A 249 -22.65 17.14 2.46
N HIS A 250 -23.21 16.51 1.43
CA HIS A 250 -24.41 15.69 1.57
C HIS A 250 -24.20 14.43 2.42
N LEU A 251 -22.96 13.92 2.51
CA LEU A 251 -22.61 12.76 3.35
C LEU A 251 -22.22 13.15 4.77
N TYR A 252 -21.41 14.20 4.91
CA TYR A 252 -20.74 14.50 6.17
C TYR A 252 -21.07 15.90 6.74
N LYS A 253 -22.02 16.63 6.14
CA LYS A 253 -22.43 18.00 6.43
C LYS A 253 -21.28 19.02 6.41
N THR A 254 -20.23 18.78 7.21
CA THR A 254 -19.06 19.67 7.29
C THR A 254 -17.80 18.82 7.39
N ILE A 255 -16.86 19.06 6.46
CA ILE A 255 -15.52 18.45 6.42
C ILE A 255 -14.51 19.51 6.88
N MET A 256 -13.60 19.10 7.74
CA MET A 256 -12.52 19.90 8.30
C MET A 256 -11.17 19.31 7.94
#